data_631c1e844c3d1a818a8cf9286217972f
#
_entry.id   631c1e844c3d1a818a8cf9286217972f
#
_cell.length_a   1.000
_cell.length_b   1.000
_cell.length_c   1.000
_cell.angle_alpha   90.00
_cell.angle_beta   90.00
_cell.angle_gamma   90.00
#
_symmetry.space_group_name_H-M   'P 1'
#
loop_
_entity.id
_entity.type
_entity.pdbx_description
1 polymer ?
#
loop_
_entity_poly.entity_id
_entity_poly.type
_entity_poly.pdbx_seq_one_letter_code
_entity_poly.pdbx_strand_id
1 'polypeptide(L)' 'MANKIIREELKVRGVRHWELAAELGISEQTMVRRLRFELDEDRQLEMLMKIEEVAKRKERSLETERKE' A
#
# COMPACT_ATOMS: atom_id res chain seq x y z
N MET A 1 9.22 12.00 -9.81
CA MET A 1 9.25 11.21 -8.56
C MET A 1 9.27 9.72 -8.86
N ALA A 2 10.11 9.01 -8.16
CA ALA A 2 10.17 7.56 -8.31
C ALA A 2 8.86 6.94 -7.82
N ASN A 3 8.40 5.91 -8.53
CA ASN A 3 7.21 5.12 -8.16
C ASN A 3 5.94 5.94 -8.03
N LYS A 4 5.77 6.86 -8.96
CA LYS A 4 4.61 7.75 -8.98
C LYS A 4 3.29 6.99 -8.93
N ILE A 5 3.17 5.92 -9.71
CA ILE A 5 1.94 5.11 -9.78
C ILE A 5 1.62 4.53 -8.40
N ILE A 6 2.63 4.01 -7.72
CA ILE A 6 2.46 3.44 -6.38
C ILE A 6 2.00 4.51 -5.40
N ARG A 7 2.64 5.68 -5.43
CA ARG A 7 2.29 6.77 -4.53
C ARG A 7 0.88 7.28 -4.77
N GLU A 8 0.47 7.36 -6.03
CA GLU A 8 -0.88 7.77 -6.38
C GLU A 8 -1.91 6.76 -5.91
N GLU A 9 -1.62 5.47 -6.09
CA GLU A 9 -2.53 4.41 -5.67
C GLU A 9 -2.72 4.41 -4.16
N LEU A 10 -1.65 4.60 -3.40
CA LEU A 10 -1.74 4.71 -1.95
C LEU A 10 -2.69 5.83 -1.55
N LYS A 11 -2.57 6.97 -2.20
CA LYS A 11 -3.39 8.13 -1.92
C LYS A 11 -4.85 7.89 -2.29
N VAL A 12 -5.10 7.38 -3.49
CA VAL A 12 -6.45 7.12 -4.00
C VAL A 12 -7.17 6.10 -3.14
N ARG A 13 -6.47 5.04 -2.72
CA ARG A 13 -7.06 3.98 -1.90
C ARG A 13 -7.08 4.29 -0.41
N GLY A 14 -6.47 5.39 -0.01
CA GLY A 14 -6.40 5.76 1.40
C GLY A 14 -5.55 4.81 2.23
N VAL A 15 -4.54 4.22 1.62
CA VAL A 15 -3.62 3.30 2.30
C VAL A 15 -2.38 4.08 2.73
N ARG A 16 -2.03 3.97 3.98
CA ARG A 16 -0.87 4.67 4.53
C ARG A 16 0.40 3.83 4.34
N HIS A 17 1.55 4.49 4.34
CA HIS A 17 2.82 3.80 4.17
C HIS A 17 3.03 2.69 5.19
N TRP A 18 2.70 2.95 6.46
CA TRP A 18 2.89 1.95 7.52
C TRP A 18 1.96 0.73 7.34
N GLU A 19 0.78 0.96 6.77
CA GLU A 19 -0.13 -0.14 6.50
C GLU A 19 0.41 -1.07 5.42
N LEU A 20 0.94 -0.49 4.36
CA LEU A 20 1.56 -1.27 3.29
C LEU A 20 2.82 -1.98 3.79
N ALA A 21 3.62 -1.29 4.59
CA ALA A 21 4.82 -1.88 5.16
C ALA A 21 4.49 -3.10 6.03
N ALA A 22 3.45 -2.98 6.85
CA ALA A 22 3.00 -4.09 7.68
C ALA A 22 2.56 -5.29 6.83
N GLU A 23 1.87 -5.02 5.74
CA GLU A 23 1.44 -6.07 4.82
C GLU A 23 2.63 -6.79 4.18
N LEU A 24 3.70 -6.05 3.90
CA LEU A 24 4.92 -6.59 3.33
C LEU A 24 5.84 -7.23 4.36
N GLY A 25 5.54 -7.05 5.65
CA GLY A 25 6.37 -7.58 6.72
C GLY A 25 7.67 -6.84 6.92
N ILE A 26 7.70 -5.55 6.58
CA ILE A 26 8.89 -4.71 6.73
C ILE A 26 8.54 -3.44 7.51
N SER A 27 9.57 -2.72 7.95
CA SER A 27 9.35 -1.46 8.65
C SER A 27 8.96 -0.36 7.65
N GLU A 28 8.28 0.66 8.15
CA GLU A 28 7.91 1.82 7.34
C GLU A 28 9.14 2.50 6.75
N GLN A 29 10.19 2.62 7.54
CA GLN A 29 11.44 3.21 7.09
C GLN A 29 12.04 2.45 5.91
N THR A 30 12.03 1.13 6.00
CA THR A 30 12.53 0.26 4.93
C THR A 30 11.72 0.46 3.66
N MET A 31 10.40 0.53 3.79
CA MET A 31 9.53 0.72 2.64
C MET A 31 9.76 2.09 1.99
N VAL A 32 9.84 3.14 2.78
CA VAL A 32 10.09 4.48 2.27
C VAL A 32 11.42 4.53 1.52
N ARG A 33 12.43 3.84 2.07
CA ARG A 33 13.74 3.77 1.43
C ARG A 33 13.67 3.08 0.08
N ARG A 34 12.92 1.97 0.00
CA ARG A 34 12.73 1.25 -1.26
C ARG A 34 12.04 2.11 -2.31
N LEU A 35 11.10 2.94 -1.88
CA LEU A 35 10.35 3.80 -2.79
C LEU A 35 11.14 5.01 -3.31
N ARG A 36 12.33 5.25 -2.78
CA ARG A 36 13.18 6.32 -3.29
C ARG A 36 13.74 6.02 -4.67
N PHE A 37 13.83 4.75 -5.01
CA PHE A 37 14.35 4.30 -6.29
C PHE A 37 13.24 3.68 -7.10
N GLU A 38 13.28 3.89 -8.41
CA GLU A 38 12.27 3.33 -9.31
C GLU A 38 12.32 1.81 -9.23
N LEU A 39 11.18 1.20 -8.95
CA LEU A 39 11.06 -0.25 -8.90
C LEU A 39 10.81 -0.80 -10.30
N ASP A 40 11.25 -2.04 -10.55
CA ASP A 40 10.96 -2.71 -11.82
C ASP A 40 9.46 -3.05 -11.89
N GLU A 41 9.00 -3.46 -13.07
CA GLU A 41 7.59 -3.74 -13.30
C GLU A 41 7.04 -4.81 -12.36
N ASP A 42 7.80 -5.87 -12.13
CA ASP A 42 7.35 -6.95 -11.27
C ASP A 42 7.12 -6.48 -9.84
N ARG A 43 8.05 -5.68 -9.33
CA ARG A 43 7.94 -5.14 -7.98
C ARG A 43 6.86 -4.09 -7.84
N GLN A 44 6.70 -3.27 -8.88
CA GLN A 44 5.60 -2.30 -8.90
C GLN A 44 4.26 -3.01 -8.84
N LEU A 45 4.11 -4.06 -9.63
CA LEU A 45 2.89 -4.85 -9.68
C LEU A 45 2.60 -5.49 -8.32
N GLU A 46 3.64 -6.06 -7.70
CA GLU A 46 3.51 -6.65 -6.36
C GLU A 46 3.03 -5.62 -5.33
N MET A 47 3.61 -4.42 -5.36
CA MET A 47 3.19 -3.34 -4.48
C MET A 47 1.73 -2.94 -4.69
N LEU A 48 1.33 -2.81 -5.96
CA LEU A 48 -0.04 -2.44 -6.30
C LEU A 48 -1.03 -3.51 -5.81
N MET A 49 -0.69 -4.77 -5.95
CA MET A 49 -1.53 -5.87 -5.46
C MET A 49 -1.65 -5.83 -3.94
N LYS A 50 -0.57 -5.54 -3.23
CA LYS A 50 -0.60 -5.43 -1.78
C LYS A 50 -1.43 -4.25 -1.31
N ILE A 51 -1.34 -3.13 -2.02
CA ILE A 51 -2.16 -1.96 -1.71
C ILE A 51 -3.64 -2.32 -1.86
N GLU A 52 -4.00 -3.04 -2.90
CA GLU A 52 -5.37 -3.47 -3.13
C GLU A 52 -5.86 -4.38 -2.01
N GLU A 53 -5.04 -5.32 -1.57
CA GLU A 53 -5.38 -6.21 -0.46
C GLU A 53 -5.65 -5.44 0.83
N VAL A 54 -4.80 -4.47 1.14
CA VAL A 54 -4.97 -3.64 2.33
C VAL A 54 -6.27 -2.83 2.22
N ALA A 55 -6.51 -2.23 1.06
CA ALA A 55 -7.70 -1.43 0.83
C ALA A 55 -8.97 -2.26 1.02
N LYS A 56 -8.99 -3.47 0.49
CA LYS A 56 -10.15 -4.37 0.63
C LYS A 56 -10.38 -4.75 2.08
N ARG A 57 -9.32 -4.97 2.83
CA ARG A 57 -9.42 -5.30 4.25
C ARG A 57 -10.00 -4.13 5.05
N LYS A 58 -9.58 -2.92 4.72
CA LYS A 58 -10.10 -1.72 5.37
C LYS A 58 -11.58 -1.52 5.08
N GLU A 59 -12.01 -1.77 3.86
CA GLU A 59 -13.42 -1.68 3.48
C GLU A 59 -14.26 -2.66 4.27
N ARG A 60 -13.78 -3.90 4.43
CA ARG A 60 -14.49 -4.92 5.21
C ARG A 60 -14.64 -4.50 6.66
N SER A 61 -13.59 -3.92 7.25
CA SER A 61 -13.64 -3.46 8.61
C SER A 61 -14.68 -2.37 8.79
N LEU A 62 -14.74 -1.42 7.86
CA LEU A 62 -15.71 -0.34 7.89
C LEU A 62 -17.13 -0.86 7.76
N GLU A 63 -17.36 -1.82 6.87
CA GLU A 63 -18.68 -2.44 6.69
C GLU A 63 -19.13 -3.14 7.96
N THR A 64 -18.22 -3.86 8.62
CA THR A 64 -18.53 -4.55 9.86
C THR A 64 -18.93 -3.57 10.94
N GLU A 65 -18.22 -2.46 11.05
CA GLU A 65 -18.55 -1.42 12.01
C GLU A 65 -19.91 -0.78 11.74
N ARG A 66 -20.25 -0.58 10.49
CA ARG A 66 -21.53 0.02 10.11
C ARG A 66 -22.73 -0.84 10.43
N LYS A 67 -22.55 -2.14 10.47
CA LYS A 67 -23.65 -3.07 10.75
C LYS A 67 -24.05 -3.12 12.22
N GLU A 68 -23.23 -2.56 13.05
CA GLU A 68 -23.55 -2.45 14.47
C GLU A 68 -24.38 -1.21 14.76
#